data_e2cdbfcb49bda925b058fd62b37d84d9
#
_entry.id   e2cdbfcb49bda925b058fd62b37d84d9
#
_cell.length_a   1.000
_cell.length_b   1.000
_cell.length_c   1.000
_cell.angle_alpha   90.00
_cell.angle_beta   90.00
_cell.angle_gamma   90.00
#
_symmetry.space_group_name_H-M   'P 1'
#
loop_
_entity.id
_entity.type
_entity.pdbx_description
1 polymer ?
#
loop_
_entity_poly.entity_id
_entity_poly.type
_entity_poly.pdbx_seq_one_letter_code
_entity_poly.pdbx_strand_id
1 'polypeptide(L)'
;MSGRRWPGRLRALGSDRGAFTAELAAGLPALMLLLLAGLTAVSATTAQGRCVDAAREGALVAARGGSGAAHAARIAPAEAQVTVATGEETVTVTVRAPVPVLGAHLPAITVRAAAVAAREPEPAVAVP
;
A
#
# COMPACT_ATOMS: atom_id res chain seq x y z
N MET A 1 57.01 -50.60 -4.83
CA MET A 1 55.58 -50.47 -5.26
C MET A 1 54.91 -49.47 -4.40
N SER A 2 54.74 -48.24 -4.95
CA SER A 2 54.13 -47.16 -4.24
C SER A 2 52.62 -47.13 -4.55
N GLY A 3 51.84 -47.58 -3.57
CA GLY A 3 50.37 -47.38 -3.63
C GLY A 3 50.00 -45.93 -3.37
N ARG A 4 49.78 -45.19 -4.41
CA ARG A 4 49.16 -43.86 -4.27
C ARG A 4 47.70 -44.06 -3.91
N ARG A 5 47.40 -43.93 -2.63
CA ARG A 5 46.05 -43.78 -2.17
C ARG A 5 45.60 -42.33 -2.44
N TRP A 6 44.63 -42.17 -3.28
CA TRP A 6 43.95 -40.92 -3.52
C TRP A 6 42.78 -40.77 -2.52
N PRO A 7 42.90 -39.98 -1.46
CA PRO A 7 41.79 -39.71 -0.58
C PRO A 7 41.17 -38.36 -0.92
N GLY A 8 40.68 -38.21 -2.12
CA GLY A 8 40.20 -36.85 -2.52
C GLY A 8 38.75 -36.77 -2.96
N ARG A 9 38.11 -37.89 -3.26
CA ARG A 9 36.76 -37.79 -3.89
C ARG A 9 35.57 -37.82 -2.93
N LEU A 10 35.74 -38.33 -1.72
CA LEU A 10 34.63 -38.43 -0.77
C LEU A 10 34.37 -37.15 0.03
N ARG A 11 35.36 -36.25 0.12
CA ARG A 11 35.19 -34.90 0.75
C ARG A 11 34.43 -33.91 -0.13
N ALA A 12 34.53 -34.03 -1.45
CA ALA A 12 33.87 -33.13 -2.36
C ALA A 12 32.35 -33.30 -2.36
N LEU A 13 31.84 -34.52 -2.22
CA LEU A 13 30.40 -34.79 -2.19
C LEU A 13 29.73 -34.33 -0.88
N GLY A 14 30.46 -34.33 0.24
CA GLY A 14 29.98 -33.83 1.53
C GLY A 14 29.96 -32.31 1.60
N SER A 15 30.90 -31.60 0.97
CA SER A 15 30.95 -30.15 0.94
C SER A 15 29.87 -29.55 -0.01
N ASP A 16 29.56 -30.21 -1.12
CA ASP A 16 28.51 -29.79 -2.05
C ASP A 16 27.11 -29.90 -1.43
N ARG A 17 26.84 -30.95 -0.65
CA ARG A 17 25.58 -31.09 0.10
C ARG A 17 25.46 -30.05 1.21
N GLY A 18 26.53 -29.77 1.95
CA GLY A 18 26.57 -28.74 2.97
C GLY A 18 26.38 -27.35 2.40
N ALA A 19 27.03 -27.02 1.28
CA ALA A 19 26.87 -25.76 0.56
C ALA A 19 25.45 -25.61 0.03
N PHE A 20 24.86 -26.65 -0.55
CA PHE A 20 23.47 -26.62 -1.05
C PHE A 20 22.45 -26.42 0.07
N THR A 21 22.60 -27.07 1.20
CA THR A 21 21.74 -26.90 2.37
C THR A 21 21.88 -25.51 2.98
N ALA A 22 23.09 -24.95 3.06
CA ALA A 22 23.35 -23.60 3.53
C ALA A 22 22.73 -22.55 2.59
N GLU A 23 22.81 -22.79 1.28
CA GLU A 23 22.19 -21.93 0.27
C GLU A 23 20.66 -21.93 0.37
N LEU A 24 20.03 -23.09 0.55
CA LEU A 24 18.60 -23.20 0.83
C LEU A 24 18.22 -22.52 2.15
N ALA A 25 19.01 -22.70 3.21
CA ALA A 25 18.75 -22.07 4.49
C ALA A 25 18.81 -20.54 4.43
N ALA A 26 19.69 -19.97 3.61
CA ALA A 26 19.75 -18.54 3.36
C ALA A 26 18.66 -18.06 2.38
N GLY A 27 18.31 -18.88 1.38
CA GLY A 27 17.33 -18.58 0.36
C GLY A 27 15.89 -18.49 0.87
N LEU A 28 15.51 -19.34 1.82
CA LEU A 28 14.15 -19.35 2.39
C LEU A 28 13.79 -18.06 3.11
N PRO A 29 14.60 -17.52 4.03
CA PRO A 29 14.32 -16.21 4.63
C PRO A 29 14.27 -15.09 3.61
N ALA A 30 15.15 -15.08 2.62
CA ALA A 30 15.17 -14.10 1.56
C ALA A 30 13.87 -14.13 0.73
N LEU A 31 13.40 -15.33 0.38
CA LEU A 31 12.14 -15.53 -0.33
C LEU A 31 10.95 -15.05 0.51
N MET A 32 10.95 -15.33 1.80
CA MET A 32 9.91 -14.89 2.73
C MET A 32 9.85 -13.35 2.80
N LEU A 33 11.01 -12.70 2.92
CA LEU A 33 11.09 -11.23 2.92
C LEU A 33 10.59 -10.64 1.59
N LEU A 34 10.95 -11.25 0.46
CA LEU A 34 10.48 -10.82 -0.85
C LEU A 34 8.96 -10.96 -0.97
N LEU A 35 8.40 -12.06 -0.48
CA LEU A 35 6.95 -12.29 -0.46
C LEU A 35 6.22 -11.25 0.39
N LEU A 36 6.72 -10.98 1.61
CA LEU A 36 6.15 -9.97 2.50
C LEU A 36 6.23 -8.57 1.87
N ALA A 37 7.35 -8.24 1.23
CA ALA A 37 7.50 -6.97 0.52
C ALA A 37 6.51 -6.86 -0.65
N GLY A 38 6.33 -7.94 -1.42
CA GLY A 38 5.35 -7.98 -2.51
C GLY A 38 3.92 -7.80 -2.03
N LEU A 39 3.52 -8.51 -0.97
CA LEU A 39 2.18 -8.36 -0.37
C LEU A 39 1.95 -6.95 0.19
N THR A 40 2.96 -6.37 0.82
CA THR A 40 2.90 -4.98 1.32
C THR A 40 2.71 -4.00 0.16
N ALA A 41 3.44 -4.18 -0.93
CA ALA A 41 3.31 -3.34 -2.12
C ALA A 41 1.91 -3.42 -2.75
N VAL A 42 1.34 -4.63 -2.86
CA VAL A 42 -0.03 -4.82 -3.35
C VAL A 42 -1.04 -4.15 -2.43
N SER A 43 -0.89 -4.31 -1.12
CA SER A 43 -1.76 -3.66 -0.13
C SER A 43 -1.70 -2.14 -0.22
N ALA A 44 -0.51 -1.58 -0.36
CA ALA A 44 -0.30 -0.13 -0.51
C ALA A 44 -0.94 0.40 -1.80
N THR A 45 -0.79 -0.31 -2.91
CA THR A 45 -1.38 0.06 -4.20
C THR A 45 -2.92 0.04 -4.14
N THR A 46 -3.49 -0.99 -3.52
CA THR A 46 -4.93 -1.11 -3.32
C THR A 46 -5.46 0.01 -2.43
N ALA A 47 -4.78 0.30 -1.33
CA ALA A 47 -5.14 1.40 -0.43
C ALA A 47 -5.06 2.76 -1.14
N GLN A 48 -4.04 2.97 -1.95
CA GLN A 48 -3.89 4.19 -2.76
C GLN A 48 -5.07 4.35 -3.73
N GLY A 49 -5.46 3.29 -4.44
CA GLY A 49 -6.63 3.30 -5.32
C GLY A 49 -7.90 3.69 -4.59
N ARG A 50 -8.15 3.10 -3.42
CA ARG A 50 -9.32 3.43 -2.59
C ARG A 50 -9.28 4.87 -2.07
N CYS A 51 -8.11 5.41 -1.74
CA CYS A 51 -7.96 6.82 -1.36
C CYS A 51 -8.30 7.76 -2.52
N VAL A 52 -7.87 7.41 -3.74
CA VAL A 52 -8.19 8.20 -4.96
C VAL A 52 -9.69 8.20 -5.21
N ASP A 53 -10.34 7.04 -5.16
CA ASP A 53 -11.79 6.91 -5.37
C ASP A 53 -12.56 7.67 -4.29
N ALA A 54 -12.18 7.51 -3.02
CA ALA A 54 -12.78 8.21 -1.89
C ALA A 54 -12.66 9.73 -2.02
N ALA A 55 -11.48 10.23 -2.39
CA ALA A 55 -11.25 11.67 -2.58
C ALA A 55 -12.10 12.22 -3.72
N ARG A 56 -12.15 11.51 -4.85
CA ARG A 56 -12.92 11.92 -6.03
C ARG A 56 -14.42 11.95 -5.75
N GLU A 57 -14.96 10.84 -5.24
CA GLU A 57 -16.39 10.74 -4.92
C GLU A 57 -16.79 11.72 -3.81
N GLY A 58 -15.95 11.86 -2.78
CA GLY A 58 -16.16 12.83 -1.72
C GLY A 58 -16.20 14.28 -2.23
N ALA A 59 -15.30 14.62 -3.15
CA ALA A 59 -15.26 15.96 -3.75
C ALA A 59 -16.52 16.25 -4.58
N LEU A 60 -17.00 15.28 -5.35
CA LEU A 60 -18.23 15.42 -6.13
C LEU A 60 -19.47 15.61 -5.25
N VAL A 61 -19.57 14.84 -4.16
CA VAL A 61 -20.68 14.98 -3.20
C VAL A 61 -20.61 16.34 -2.49
N ALA A 62 -19.42 16.75 -2.05
CA ALA A 62 -19.23 18.04 -1.39
C ALA A 62 -19.50 19.21 -2.31
N ALA A 63 -19.14 19.12 -3.60
CA ALA A 63 -19.40 20.14 -4.60
C ALA A 63 -20.91 20.41 -4.80
N ARG A 64 -21.72 19.39 -4.57
CA ARG A 64 -23.20 19.48 -4.63
C ARG A 64 -23.85 19.88 -3.29
N GLY A 65 -23.06 20.24 -2.30
CA GLY A 65 -23.53 20.61 -0.98
C GLY A 65 -23.81 19.44 -0.02
N GLY A 66 -23.46 18.21 -0.42
CA GLY A 66 -23.58 17.03 0.44
C GLY A 66 -22.41 16.85 1.39
N SER A 67 -22.53 15.86 2.29
CA SER A 67 -21.45 15.49 3.20
C SER A 67 -20.38 14.64 2.49
N GLY A 68 -19.44 15.33 1.83
CA GLY A 68 -18.33 14.69 1.13
C GLY A 68 -17.43 13.89 2.06
N ALA A 69 -17.22 14.38 3.28
CA ALA A 69 -16.40 13.67 4.29
C ALA A 69 -17.01 12.33 4.67
N ALA A 70 -18.31 12.29 4.97
CA ALA A 70 -19.01 11.06 5.32
C ALA A 70 -19.06 10.07 4.15
N HIS A 71 -19.22 10.56 2.93
CA HIS A 71 -19.22 9.73 1.73
C HIS A 71 -17.84 9.13 1.46
N ALA A 72 -16.80 9.96 1.49
CA ALA A 72 -15.43 9.51 1.32
C ALA A 72 -15.00 8.48 2.38
N ALA A 73 -15.40 8.68 3.63
CA ALA A 73 -15.08 7.76 4.72
C ALA A 73 -15.62 6.34 4.51
N ARG A 74 -16.74 6.18 3.80
CA ARG A 74 -17.29 4.86 3.48
C ARG A 74 -16.49 4.11 2.42
N ILE A 75 -15.82 4.82 1.54
CA ILE A 75 -15.03 4.26 0.43
C ILE A 75 -13.57 4.07 0.86
N ALA A 76 -13.07 4.96 1.70
CA ALA A 76 -11.69 5.00 2.14
C ALA A 76 -11.26 3.71 2.86
N PRO A 77 -9.95 3.38 2.87
CA PRO A 77 -9.45 2.29 3.68
C PRO A 77 -9.74 2.47 5.18
N ALA A 78 -9.63 1.40 5.96
CA ALA A 78 -9.73 1.45 7.41
C ALA A 78 -8.73 2.46 7.99
N GLU A 79 -9.13 3.17 9.04
CA GLU A 79 -8.33 4.19 9.73
C GLU A 79 -7.92 5.39 8.86
N ALA A 80 -8.55 5.57 7.71
CA ALA A 80 -8.29 6.72 6.86
C ALA A 80 -8.78 8.02 7.49
N GLN A 81 -8.01 9.07 7.31
CA GLN A 81 -8.38 10.43 7.67
C GLN A 81 -8.84 11.18 6.43
N VAL A 82 -10.01 11.76 6.50
CA VAL A 82 -10.61 12.55 5.42
C VAL A 82 -10.67 14.01 5.84
N THR A 83 -10.11 14.89 5.03
CA THR A 83 -10.14 16.33 5.23
C THR A 83 -10.85 16.98 4.04
N VAL A 84 -11.81 17.84 4.32
CA VAL A 84 -12.53 18.62 3.29
C VAL A 84 -12.21 20.08 3.49
N ALA A 85 -11.64 20.71 2.46
CA ALA A 85 -11.40 22.15 2.41
C ALA A 85 -12.34 22.77 1.37
N THR A 86 -13.20 23.65 1.82
CA THR A 86 -14.18 24.33 0.97
C THR A 86 -13.69 25.75 0.69
N GLY A 87 -13.42 26.04 -0.58
CA GLY A 87 -13.16 27.38 -1.09
C GLY A 87 -14.41 28.02 -1.68
N GLU A 88 -14.26 29.21 -2.25
CA GLU A 88 -15.39 29.93 -2.87
C GLU A 88 -15.91 29.20 -4.11
N GLU A 89 -15.02 28.71 -4.95
CA GLU A 89 -15.35 28.06 -6.23
C GLU A 89 -15.04 26.57 -6.28
N THR A 90 -14.25 26.06 -5.34
CA THR A 90 -13.78 24.69 -5.36
C THR A 90 -13.88 24.03 -4.00
N VAL A 91 -14.01 22.71 -4.01
CA VAL A 91 -13.89 21.86 -2.82
C VAL A 91 -12.75 20.88 -3.05
N THR A 92 -11.86 20.79 -2.07
CA THR A 92 -10.76 19.84 -2.08
C THR A 92 -10.99 18.79 -1.01
N VAL A 93 -10.98 17.52 -1.38
CA VAL A 93 -11.04 16.41 -0.44
C VAL A 93 -9.71 15.68 -0.46
N THR A 94 -9.10 15.57 0.72
CA THR A 94 -7.85 14.85 0.92
C THR A 94 -8.10 13.63 1.78
N VAL A 95 -7.65 12.47 1.33
CA VAL A 95 -7.74 11.21 2.05
C VAL A 95 -6.34 10.70 2.33
N ARG A 96 -6.07 10.36 3.58
CA ARG A 96 -4.81 9.73 4.00
C ARG A 96 -5.13 8.43 4.73
N ALA A 97 -4.41 7.38 4.43
CA ALA A 97 -4.59 6.11 5.09
C ALA A 97 -3.25 5.48 5.44
N PRO A 98 -3.10 4.91 6.64
CA PRO A 98 -1.95 4.11 6.99
C PRO A 98 -2.06 2.73 6.35
N VAL A 99 -0.97 2.23 5.80
CA VAL A 99 -0.87 0.85 5.29
C VAL A 99 0.19 0.15 6.15
N PRO A 100 -0.19 -0.85 6.95
CA PRO A 100 0.76 -1.57 7.77
C PRO A 100 1.73 -2.36 6.88
N VAL A 101 3.00 -2.35 7.26
CA VAL A 101 4.01 -3.22 6.64
C VAL A 101 3.84 -4.61 7.23
N LEU A 102 3.52 -5.59 6.39
CA LEU A 102 3.30 -6.97 6.81
C LEU A 102 4.57 -7.57 7.42
N GLY A 103 4.45 -8.15 8.59
CA GLY A 103 5.54 -8.85 9.28
C GLY A 103 6.50 -7.96 10.09
N ALA A 104 6.27 -6.66 10.18
CA ALA A 104 7.12 -5.75 10.94
C ALA A 104 6.30 -4.78 11.79
N HIS A 105 6.75 -4.53 13.03
CA HIS A 105 6.27 -3.42 13.85
C HIS A 105 6.93 -2.09 13.42
N LEU A 106 6.99 -1.88 12.11
CA LEU A 106 7.52 -0.65 11.51
C LEU A 106 6.41 0.39 11.40
N PRO A 107 6.75 1.69 11.38
CA PRO A 107 5.76 2.71 11.11
C PRO A 107 5.08 2.44 9.78
N ALA A 108 3.76 2.60 9.77
CA ALA A 108 2.94 2.35 8.59
C ALA A 108 3.35 3.27 7.42
N ILE A 109 3.28 2.74 6.22
CA ILE A 109 3.37 3.56 5.01
C ILE A 109 2.09 4.38 4.91
N THR A 110 2.19 5.68 4.76
CA THR A 110 1.01 6.54 4.57
C THR A 110 0.77 6.76 3.08
N VAL A 111 -0.39 6.37 2.60
CA VAL A 111 -0.87 6.70 1.25
C VAL A 111 -1.77 7.92 1.33
N ARG A 112 -1.76 8.74 0.29
CA ARG A 112 -2.51 9.98 0.22
C ARG A 112 -3.07 10.20 -1.16
N ALA A 113 -4.30 10.68 -1.22
CA ALA A 113 -4.91 11.18 -2.44
C ALA A 113 -5.68 12.47 -2.15
N ALA A 114 -5.73 13.35 -3.12
CA ALA A 114 -6.52 14.56 -3.07
C ALA A 114 -7.28 14.74 -4.39
N ALA A 115 -8.51 15.21 -4.32
CA ALA A 115 -9.29 15.55 -5.48
C ALA A 115 -9.95 16.94 -5.29
N VAL A 116 -10.04 17.68 -6.36
CA VAL A 116 -10.65 19.00 -6.39
C VAL A 116 -11.86 18.95 -7.32
N ALA A 117 -12.98 19.44 -6.86
CA ALA A 117 -14.20 19.62 -7.66
C ALA A 117 -14.65 21.06 -7.62
N ALA A 118 -15.17 21.55 -8.74
CA ALA A 118 -15.82 22.84 -8.79
C ALA A 118 -17.14 22.78 -8.02
N ARG A 119 -17.40 23.78 -7.19
CA ARG A 119 -18.69 23.91 -6.50
C ARG A 119 -19.77 24.19 -7.51
N GLU A 120 -20.86 23.45 -7.42
CA GLU A 120 -22.06 23.79 -8.16
C GLU A 120 -22.66 25.05 -7.54
N PRO A 121 -23.00 26.08 -8.33
CA PRO A 121 -23.69 27.26 -7.81
C PRO A 121 -25.01 26.81 -7.18
N GLU A 122 -25.31 27.34 -6.00
CA GLU A 122 -26.62 27.12 -5.40
C GLU A 122 -27.70 27.54 -6.42
N PRO A 123 -28.69 26.67 -6.66
CA PRO A 123 -29.78 27.07 -7.53
C PRO A 123 -30.38 28.36 -6.96
N ALA A 124 -30.38 29.40 -7.77
CA ALA A 124 -31.04 30.64 -7.39
C ALA A 124 -32.46 30.26 -6.97
N VAL A 125 -32.78 30.45 -5.68
CA VAL A 125 -34.14 30.28 -5.22
C VAL A 125 -34.94 31.31 -5.98
N ALA A 126 -35.72 30.86 -6.97
CA ALA A 126 -36.66 31.74 -7.63
C ALA A 126 -37.65 32.23 -6.55
N VAL A 127 -37.43 33.44 -6.07
CA VAL A 127 -38.42 34.11 -5.22
C VAL A 127 -39.61 34.43 -6.12
N PRO A 128 -40.79 33.88 -5.83
CA PRO A 128 -41.98 34.22 -6.60
C PRO A 128 -42.39 35.69 -6.40
#